data_129438bcfad56e32a71230e46e7d4c9c
#
_entry.id   129438bcfad56e32a71230e46e7d4c9c
#
_cell.length_a   1.000
_cell.length_b   1.000
_cell.length_c   1.000
_cell.angle_alpha   90.00
_cell.angle_beta   90.00
_cell.angle_gamma   90.00
#
_symmetry.space_group_name_H-M   'P 1'
#
loop_
_entity.id
_entity.type
_entity.pdbx_description
1 polymer ?
#
loop_
_entity_poly.entity_id
_entity_poly.type
_entity_poly.pdbx_seq_one_letter_code
_entity_poly.pdbx_strand_id
1 'polypeptide(L)'
;MKIIRNLHSIQVFVLVLRLNSITRAAQFLNISQSSVSYHIKKLEDELQALLFERKPEGLTPTSQGKVLASHVESGLRSIQAGLEHITGQAEAVRVAILPMFASRWLSPRLGDFWEAHPDVQLSFLNHNNTFAEE
;
A
#
# COMPACT_ATOMS: atom_id res chain seq x y z
N MET A 1 4.66 -1.66 -25.57
CA MET A 1 4.37 -1.24 -24.17
C MET A 1 3.18 -0.29 -24.19
N LYS A 2 2.07 -0.64 -23.53
CA LYS A 2 0.96 0.30 -23.32
C LYS A 2 1.37 1.34 -22.28
N ILE A 3 1.33 2.62 -22.66
CA ILE A 3 1.59 3.71 -21.71
C ILE A 3 0.38 3.83 -20.79
N ILE A 4 0.59 3.80 -19.49
CA ILE A 4 -0.46 4.08 -18.50
C ILE A 4 -0.71 5.59 -18.51
N ARG A 5 -1.79 6.02 -19.16
CA ARG A 5 -2.09 7.45 -19.36
C ARG A 5 -2.65 8.14 -18.11
N ASN A 6 -3.18 7.38 -17.16
CA ASN A 6 -3.91 7.90 -16.01
C ASN A 6 -3.30 7.52 -14.65
N LEU A 7 -1.97 7.56 -14.56
CA LEU A 7 -1.30 7.21 -13.30
C LEU A 7 -1.79 8.05 -12.12
N HIS A 8 -2.05 9.34 -12.35
CA HIS A 8 -2.60 10.22 -11.31
C HIS A 8 -4.01 9.79 -10.86
N SER A 9 -4.91 9.45 -11.78
CA SER A 9 -6.24 8.92 -11.43
C SER A 9 -6.17 7.60 -10.66
N ILE A 10 -5.19 6.75 -10.98
CA ILE A 10 -4.93 5.51 -10.25
C ILE A 10 -4.46 5.80 -8.81
N GLN A 11 -3.57 6.77 -8.62
CA GLN A 11 -3.14 7.19 -7.29
C GLN A 11 -4.30 7.76 -6.46
N VAL A 12 -5.14 8.60 -7.07
CA VAL A 12 -6.35 9.13 -6.42
C VAL A 12 -7.28 8.00 -6.01
N PHE A 13 -7.52 7.03 -6.89
CA PHE A 13 -8.34 5.85 -6.62
C PHE A 13 -7.85 5.07 -5.39
N VAL A 14 -6.56 4.74 -5.32
CA VAL A 14 -5.99 4.00 -4.19
C VAL A 14 -6.09 4.80 -2.89
N LEU A 15 -5.89 6.11 -2.95
CA LEU A 15 -6.01 6.97 -1.78
C LEU A 15 -7.45 7.03 -1.26
N VAL A 16 -8.45 7.17 -2.15
CA VAL A 16 -9.87 7.13 -1.79
C VAL A 16 -10.22 5.79 -1.15
N LEU A 17 -9.71 4.70 -1.68
CA LEU A 17 -9.90 3.36 -1.13
C LEU A 17 -9.34 3.25 0.30
N ARG A 18 -8.10 3.68 0.51
CA ARG A 18 -7.41 3.61 1.82
C ARG A 18 -8.08 4.47 2.87
N LEU A 19 -8.50 5.68 2.51
CA LEU A 19 -9.14 6.62 3.43
C LEU A 19 -10.64 6.37 3.58
N ASN A 20 -11.21 5.55 2.68
CA ASN A 20 -12.65 5.28 2.56
C ASN A 20 -13.50 6.58 2.53
N SER A 21 -12.97 7.63 1.91
CA SER A 21 -13.59 8.95 1.88
C SER A 21 -13.03 9.83 0.78
N ILE A 22 -13.90 10.35 -0.07
CA ILE A 22 -13.56 11.35 -1.08
C ILE A 22 -13.10 12.65 -0.41
N THR A 23 -13.77 13.06 0.66
CA THR A 23 -13.43 14.29 1.39
C THR A 23 -12.05 14.24 2.00
N ARG A 24 -11.70 13.14 2.67
CA ARG A 24 -10.37 12.95 3.27
C ARG A 24 -9.28 12.83 2.21
N ALA A 25 -9.56 12.17 1.09
CA ALA A 25 -8.62 12.09 -0.02
C ALA A 25 -8.37 13.47 -0.64
N ALA A 26 -9.42 14.28 -0.83
CA ALA A 26 -9.31 15.64 -1.31
C ALA A 26 -8.45 16.53 -0.38
N GLN A 27 -8.66 16.43 0.92
CA GLN A 27 -7.86 17.15 1.92
C GLN A 27 -6.40 16.70 1.87
N PHE A 28 -6.14 15.39 1.80
CA PHE A 28 -4.79 14.84 1.75
C PHE A 28 -4.02 15.30 0.50
N LEU A 29 -4.70 15.35 -0.65
CA LEU A 29 -4.13 15.76 -1.92
C LEU A 29 -4.12 17.29 -2.11
N ASN A 30 -4.74 18.03 -1.22
CA ASN A 30 -4.93 19.48 -1.33
C ASN A 30 -5.62 19.90 -2.65
N ILE A 31 -6.67 19.16 -3.02
CA ILE A 31 -7.52 19.42 -4.19
C ILE A 31 -9.02 19.42 -3.78
N SER A 32 -9.90 19.84 -4.68
CA SER A 32 -11.34 19.81 -4.41
C SER A 32 -11.92 18.38 -4.44
N GLN A 33 -13.03 18.16 -3.74
CA GLN A 33 -13.77 16.90 -3.81
C GLN A 33 -14.27 16.62 -5.24
N SER A 34 -14.66 17.65 -5.98
CA SER A 34 -15.05 17.52 -7.39
C SER A 34 -13.88 17.03 -8.26
N SER A 35 -12.65 17.46 -7.99
CA SER A 35 -11.46 16.96 -8.69
C SER A 35 -11.22 15.49 -8.38
N VAL A 36 -11.34 15.06 -7.12
CA VAL A 36 -11.23 13.64 -6.76
C VAL A 36 -12.29 12.81 -7.48
N SER A 37 -13.55 13.26 -7.43
CA SER A 37 -14.67 12.59 -8.13
C SER A 37 -14.45 12.52 -9.64
N TYR A 38 -13.91 13.58 -10.24
CA TYR A 38 -13.54 13.61 -11.65
C TYR A 38 -12.50 12.56 -12.01
N HIS A 39 -11.43 12.42 -11.21
CA HIS A 39 -10.40 11.42 -11.45
C HIS A 39 -10.93 9.99 -11.33
N ILE A 40 -11.79 9.71 -10.34
CA ILE A 40 -12.45 8.40 -10.20
C ILE A 40 -13.32 8.11 -11.42
N LYS A 41 -14.21 9.04 -11.77
CA LYS A 41 -15.10 8.86 -12.93
C LYS A 41 -14.33 8.68 -14.23
N LYS A 42 -13.28 9.45 -14.46
CA LYS A 42 -12.43 9.31 -15.64
C LYS A 42 -11.81 7.92 -15.73
N LEU A 43 -11.35 7.37 -14.62
CA LEU A 43 -10.80 6.02 -14.56
C LEU A 43 -11.87 4.97 -14.83
N GLU A 44 -13.05 5.09 -14.24
CA GLU A 44 -14.20 4.20 -14.46
C GLU A 44 -14.67 4.23 -15.93
N ASP A 45 -14.73 5.42 -16.53
CA ASP A 45 -15.12 5.57 -17.95
C ASP A 45 -14.10 4.91 -18.89
N GLU A 46 -12.81 5.02 -18.60
CA GLU A 46 -11.77 4.36 -19.42
C GLU A 46 -11.76 2.85 -19.27
N LEU A 47 -12.06 2.36 -18.07
CA LEU A 47 -12.13 0.93 -17.78
C LEU A 47 -13.48 0.32 -18.16
N GLN A 48 -14.50 1.14 -18.44
CA GLN A 48 -15.89 0.73 -18.65
C GLN A 48 -16.41 -0.13 -17.48
N ALA A 49 -15.98 0.24 -16.26
CA ALA A 49 -16.32 -0.48 -15.04
C ALA A 49 -16.40 0.48 -13.84
N LEU A 50 -17.38 0.29 -12.97
CA LEU A 50 -17.45 1.01 -11.71
C LEU A 50 -16.43 0.44 -10.73
N LEU A 51 -15.68 1.31 -10.07
CA LEU A 51 -14.70 0.95 -9.05
C LEU A 51 -15.26 1.12 -7.63
N PHE A 52 -16.24 1.99 -7.48
CA PHE A 52 -16.93 2.23 -6.22
C PHE A 52 -18.46 2.19 -6.40
N GLU A 53 -19.13 1.77 -5.35
CA GLU A 53 -20.57 1.89 -5.15
C GLU A 53 -20.86 2.81 -3.97
N ARG A 54 -21.88 3.65 -4.11
CA ARG A 54 -22.41 4.45 -2.99
C ARG A 54 -23.49 3.65 -2.30
N LYS A 55 -23.30 3.34 -1.03
CA LYS A 55 -24.27 2.69 -0.16
C LYS A 55 -24.65 3.62 0.99
N PRO A 56 -25.76 3.37 1.70
CA PRO A 56 -26.15 4.18 2.85
C PRO A 56 -25.06 4.29 3.93
N GLU A 57 -24.26 3.24 4.09
CA GLU A 57 -23.13 3.16 5.00
C GLU A 57 -21.85 3.83 4.49
N GLY A 58 -21.85 4.35 3.25
CA GLY A 58 -20.71 5.03 2.66
C GLY A 58 -20.26 4.49 1.31
N LEU A 59 -19.02 4.80 0.95
CA LEU A 59 -18.40 4.39 -0.29
C LEU A 59 -17.77 3.00 -0.13
N THR A 60 -18.16 2.06 -1.01
CA THR A 60 -17.65 0.67 -0.98
C THR A 60 -16.99 0.32 -2.32
N PRO A 61 -15.82 -0.33 -2.36
CA PRO A 61 -15.22 -0.78 -3.60
C PRO A 61 -16.05 -1.93 -4.20
N THR A 62 -16.20 -1.91 -5.52
CA THR A 62 -16.75 -3.03 -6.30
C THR A 62 -15.76 -4.20 -6.36
N SER A 63 -16.17 -5.35 -6.90
CA SER A 63 -15.24 -6.46 -7.18
C SER A 63 -14.11 -6.04 -8.11
N GLN A 64 -14.41 -5.27 -9.16
CA GLN A 64 -13.41 -4.69 -10.07
C GLN A 64 -12.49 -3.69 -9.35
N GLY A 65 -13.04 -2.87 -8.48
CA GLY A 65 -12.27 -1.96 -7.63
C GLY A 65 -11.28 -2.69 -6.73
N LYS A 66 -11.69 -3.79 -6.09
CA LYS A 66 -10.81 -4.63 -5.26
C LYS A 66 -9.68 -5.27 -6.06
N VAL A 67 -9.99 -5.81 -7.24
CA VAL A 67 -8.98 -6.40 -8.15
C VAL A 67 -7.97 -5.34 -8.58
N LEU A 68 -8.43 -4.19 -9.05
CA LEU A 68 -7.54 -3.09 -9.45
C LEU A 68 -6.66 -2.64 -8.27
N ALA A 69 -7.25 -2.45 -7.09
CA ALA A 69 -6.52 -2.04 -5.89
C ALA A 69 -5.36 -2.98 -5.55
N SER A 70 -5.61 -4.29 -5.57
CA SER A 70 -4.58 -5.30 -5.30
C SER A 70 -3.38 -5.17 -6.24
N HIS A 71 -3.63 -5.04 -7.55
CA HIS A 71 -2.57 -4.89 -8.54
C HIS A 71 -1.84 -3.54 -8.41
N VAL A 72 -2.57 -2.46 -8.18
CA VAL A 72 -1.97 -1.12 -8.03
C VAL A 72 -1.11 -1.05 -6.78
N GLU A 73 -1.59 -1.56 -5.65
CA GLU A 73 -0.82 -1.56 -4.39
C GLU A 73 0.45 -2.39 -4.51
N SER A 74 0.40 -3.54 -5.19
CA SER A 74 1.59 -4.34 -5.50
C SER A 74 2.57 -3.58 -6.39
N GLY A 75 2.08 -2.90 -7.43
CA GLY A 75 2.88 -2.05 -8.31
C GLY A 75 3.55 -0.88 -7.60
N LEU A 76 2.81 -0.19 -6.74
CA LEU A 76 3.33 0.92 -5.94
C LEU A 76 4.42 0.47 -4.97
N ARG A 77 4.25 -0.69 -4.32
CA ARG A 77 5.32 -1.27 -3.47
C ARG A 77 6.57 -1.59 -4.27
N SER A 78 6.42 -2.12 -5.48
CA SER A 78 7.55 -2.42 -6.37
C SER A 78 8.30 -1.15 -6.79
N ILE A 79 7.58 -0.08 -7.12
CA ILE A 79 8.16 1.23 -7.45
C ILE A 79 8.89 1.79 -6.23
N GLN A 80 8.26 1.76 -5.06
CA GLN A 80 8.85 2.24 -3.81
C GLN A 80 10.17 1.51 -3.50
N ALA A 81 10.18 0.18 -3.62
CA ALA A 81 11.39 -0.63 -3.43
C ALA A 81 12.52 -0.22 -4.39
N GLY A 82 12.19 0.07 -5.66
CA GLY A 82 13.16 0.55 -6.64
C GLY A 82 13.75 1.92 -6.27
N LEU A 83 12.92 2.85 -5.82
CA LEU A 83 13.36 4.17 -5.36
C LEU A 83 14.25 4.07 -4.11
N GLU A 84 13.87 3.25 -3.14
CA GLU A 84 14.65 3.00 -1.92
C GLU A 84 16.01 2.39 -2.26
N HIS A 85 16.07 1.47 -3.24
CA HIS A 85 17.32 0.88 -3.70
C HIS A 85 18.29 1.93 -4.27
N ILE A 86 17.79 2.87 -5.07
CA ILE A 86 18.61 3.93 -5.70
C ILE A 86 19.10 4.94 -4.67
N THR A 87 18.26 5.26 -3.68
CA THR A 87 18.59 6.25 -2.63
C THR A 87 19.46 5.69 -1.50
N GLY A 88 19.84 4.41 -1.56
CA GLY A 88 20.60 3.74 -0.51
C GLY A 88 19.81 3.52 0.78
N GLN A 89 18.49 3.71 0.74
CA GLN A 89 17.60 3.43 1.88
C GLN A 89 17.12 1.96 1.89
N ALA A 90 17.57 1.17 0.93
CA ALA A 90 17.06 -0.19 0.69
C ALA A 90 17.76 -1.30 1.50
N GLU A 91 18.64 -0.98 2.42
CA GLU A 91 19.41 -2.03 3.16
C GLU A 91 18.75 -2.45 4.49
N ALA A 92 17.49 -2.11 4.72
CA ALA A 92 16.75 -2.67 5.85
C ALA A 92 16.13 -4.02 5.44
N VAL A 93 16.71 -5.10 5.90
CA VAL A 93 16.08 -6.42 5.81
C VAL A 93 14.86 -6.42 6.74
N ARG A 94 13.66 -6.52 6.17
CA ARG A 94 12.41 -6.59 6.95
C ARG A 94 12.12 -8.04 7.30
N VAL A 95 12.16 -8.35 8.58
CA VAL A 95 11.87 -9.68 9.09
C VAL A 95 10.51 -9.67 9.79
N ALA A 96 9.54 -10.39 9.22
CA ALA A 96 8.27 -10.66 9.91
C ALA A 96 8.49 -11.82 10.87
N ILE A 97 8.26 -11.60 12.16
CA ILE A 97 8.56 -12.57 13.19
C ILE A 97 7.48 -12.58 14.27
N LEU A 98 7.19 -13.75 14.79
CA LEU A 98 6.35 -13.89 15.96
C LEU A 98 7.08 -13.36 17.21
N PRO A 99 6.42 -12.57 18.08
CA PRO A 99 7.07 -11.92 19.22
C PRO A 99 7.80 -12.89 20.15
N MET A 100 7.23 -14.08 20.38
CA MET A 100 7.85 -15.09 21.22
C MET A 100 9.16 -15.64 20.62
N PHE A 101 9.21 -15.80 19.29
CA PHE A 101 10.41 -16.25 18.61
C PHE A 101 11.47 -15.15 18.56
N ALA A 102 11.04 -13.90 18.39
CA ALA A 102 11.93 -12.74 18.42
C ALA A 102 12.68 -12.66 19.76
N SER A 103 11.99 -12.78 20.88
CA SER A 103 12.59 -12.61 22.21
C SER A 103 13.47 -13.78 22.63
N ARG A 104 13.07 -15.02 22.33
CA ARG A 104 13.77 -16.20 22.83
C ARG A 104 14.88 -16.72 21.92
N TRP A 105 14.71 -16.62 20.62
CA TRP A 105 15.66 -17.21 19.67
C TRP A 105 16.50 -16.16 18.95
N LEU A 106 15.88 -15.09 18.45
CA LEU A 106 16.55 -14.11 17.61
C LEU A 106 17.36 -13.11 18.44
N SER A 107 16.76 -12.54 19.48
CA SER A 107 17.41 -11.47 20.26
C SER A 107 18.81 -11.83 20.78
N PRO A 108 19.07 -13.03 21.30
CA PRO A 108 20.44 -13.40 21.75
C PRO A 108 21.46 -13.51 20.61
N ARG A 109 21.00 -13.68 19.35
CA ARG A 109 21.86 -13.88 18.17
C ARG A 109 22.08 -12.63 17.35
N LEU A 110 21.33 -11.55 17.64
CA LEU A 110 21.45 -10.29 16.91
C LEU A 110 22.80 -9.62 17.14
N GLY A 111 23.41 -9.79 18.31
CA GLY A 111 24.75 -9.25 18.60
C GLY A 111 25.79 -9.77 17.62
N ASP A 112 25.89 -11.09 17.51
CA ASP A 112 26.85 -11.76 16.61
C ASP A 112 26.57 -11.41 15.14
N PHE A 113 25.29 -11.24 14.79
CA PHE A 113 24.91 -10.86 13.42
C PHE A 113 25.39 -9.45 13.08
N TRP A 114 25.21 -8.47 13.97
CA TRP A 114 25.67 -7.09 13.73
C TRP A 114 27.17 -6.92 13.77
N GLU A 115 27.87 -7.75 14.55
CA GLU A 115 29.33 -7.79 14.51
C GLU A 115 29.85 -8.29 13.15
N ALA A 116 29.16 -9.28 12.55
CA ALA A 116 29.52 -9.81 11.24
C ALA A 116 29.05 -8.93 10.08
N HIS A 117 27.93 -8.18 10.25
CA HIS A 117 27.27 -7.40 9.21
C HIS A 117 26.87 -6.01 9.72
N PRO A 118 27.84 -5.10 10.00
CA PRO A 118 27.56 -3.79 10.61
C PRO A 118 26.73 -2.85 9.73
N ASP A 119 26.74 -3.06 8.41
CA ASP A 119 26.05 -2.21 7.44
C ASP A 119 24.59 -2.63 7.17
N VAL A 120 24.14 -3.73 7.77
CA VAL A 120 22.78 -4.23 7.55
C VAL A 120 21.82 -3.67 8.60
N GLN A 121 20.83 -2.94 8.16
CA GLN A 121 19.71 -2.50 9.00
C GLN A 121 18.61 -3.57 9.02
N LEU A 122 18.25 -4.05 10.22
CA LEU A 122 17.13 -4.96 10.40
C LEU A 122 15.90 -4.20 10.89
N SER A 123 14.80 -4.37 10.21
CA SER A 123 13.49 -3.88 10.62
C SER A 123 12.57 -5.06 10.95
N PHE A 124 11.99 -5.05 12.14
CA PHE A 124 11.12 -6.12 12.62
C PHE A 124 9.66 -5.71 12.47
N LEU A 125 8.88 -6.55 11.80
CA LEU A 125 7.44 -6.41 11.71
C LEU A 125 6.78 -7.42 12.62
N ASN A 126 5.95 -6.94 13.56
CA ASN A 126 5.10 -7.82 14.34
C ASN A 126 4.03 -8.43 13.42
N HIS A 127 4.11 -9.73 13.21
CA HIS A 127 3.05 -10.47 12.54
C HIS A 127 1.97 -10.82 13.57
N ASN A 128 1.02 -9.90 13.77
CA ASN A 128 -0.21 -10.24 14.45
C ASN A 128 -1.03 -11.12 13.51
N ASN A 129 -1.02 -12.41 13.80
CA ASN A 129 -1.76 -13.42 13.08
C ASN A 129 -3.26 -13.21 13.37
N THR A 130 -3.93 -12.36 12.61
CA THR A 130 -5.38 -12.42 12.51
C THR A 130 -5.70 -13.61 11.61
N PHE A 131 -5.77 -14.81 12.22
CA PHE A 131 -6.57 -15.88 11.63
C PHE A 131 -8.01 -15.36 11.64
N ALA A 132 -8.53 -14.97 10.48
CA ALA A 132 -9.96 -14.90 10.30
C ALA A 132 -10.45 -16.35 10.41
N GLU A 133 -11.12 -16.66 11.50
CA GLU A 133 -11.95 -17.85 11.58
C GLU A 133 -13.07 -17.70 10.55
N GLU A 134 -13.15 -18.65 9.64
CA GLU A 134 -14.33 -18.88 8.81
C GLU A 134 -15.51 -19.37 9.67
#